data_18166da4de0e40620cd908d922c41b85
#
_entry.id   18166da4de0e40620cd908d922c41b85
#
_cell.length_a   1.000
_cell.length_b   1.000
_cell.length_c   1.000
_cell.angle_alpha   90.00
_cell.angle_beta   90.00
_cell.angle_gamma   90.00
#
_symmetry.space_group_name_H-M   'P 1'
#
loop_
_entity.id
_entity.type
_entity.pdbx_description
1 polymer ?
#
loop_
_entity_poly.entity_id
_entity_poly.type
_entity_poly.pdbx_seq_one_letter_code
_entity_poly.pdbx_strand_id
1 'polypeptide(L)'
;QVGCTLDCSFCSTGKQGFQRDLTCAEIIGQVWLANRSLTKFDPNAKRAVTNVVMMGMGEPLLNFDNAIDAANLSMDDCAYGLSKRRVTLSTSGVVPAMKKMIGLTDVSLAVSLHAANNELRNELVPINKKYPIAVLLEAIKNYMDSLPDRRRVVTIEYTLIDGVNDSDDQARELIEVLRDTPCKINIIPFNPFPQSGYKKPSRRRTERFQNILFKAGYIVTVRTTRGDDIDAACGQLVGQVKDKTKRNERYQQKYSENNKDAEQVVRFVSAQQ
;
A
#
# COMPACT_ATOMS: atom_id res chain seq x y z
N GLN A 1 -1.73 -12.04 2.50
CA GLN A 1 -3.03 -12.45 3.03
C GLN A 1 -3.97 -12.73 1.87
N VAL A 2 -4.98 -13.54 2.07
CA VAL A 2 -6.14 -13.66 1.17
C VAL A 2 -7.16 -12.62 1.64
N GLY A 3 -7.28 -11.53 0.88
CA GLY A 3 -7.94 -10.31 1.29
C GLY A 3 -7.04 -9.44 2.19
N CYS A 4 -7.64 -8.57 2.99
CA CYS A 4 -6.91 -7.69 3.92
C CYS A 4 -7.64 -7.56 5.26
N THR A 5 -6.88 -7.62 6.36
CA THR A 5 -7.42 -7.39 7.69
C THR A 5 -7.76 -5.91 7.94
N LEU A 6 -7.06 -5.00 7.25
CA LEU A 6 -7.29 -3.55 7.35
C LEU A 6 -8.41 -3.10 6.40
N ASP A 7 -9.07 -1.99 6.77
CA ASP A 7 -10.18 -1.40 6.01
C ASP A 7 -9.85 0.01 5.53
N CYS A 8 -8.78 0.14 4.74
CA CYS A 8 -8.44 1.41 4.11
C CYS A 8 -9.54 1.83 3.14
N SER A 9 -10.03 3.08 3.24
CA SER A 9 -11.23 3.54 2.53
C SER A 9 -11.06 3.52 1.00
N PHE A 10 -9.85 3.75 0.51
CA PHE A 10 -9.49 3.81 -0.91
C PHE A 10 -9.03 2.46 -1.50
N CYS A 11 -9.08 1.36 -0.75
CA CYS A 11 -8.49 0.08 -1.16
C CYS A 11 -9.55 -0.97 -1.47
N SER A 12 -9.61 -1.42 -2.73
CA SER A 12 -10.52 -2.49 -3.17
C SER A 12 -10.30 -3.80 -2.41
N THR A 13 -9.04 -4.20 -2.20
CA THR A 13 -8.68 -5.38 -1.40
C THR A 13 -9.20 -5.27 0.04
N GLY A 14 -9.14 -4.07 0.64
CA GLY A 14 -9.71 -3.82 1.96
C GLY A 14 -11.22 -4.03 2.00
N LYS A 15 -11.94 -3.69 0.93
CA LYS A 15 -13.40 -3.86 0.82
C LYS A 15 -13.83 -5.32 0.64
N GLN A 16 -12.94 -6.18 0.13
CA GLN A 16 -13.21 -7.63 0.03
C GLN A 16 -13.21 -8.35 1.38
N GLY A 17 -12.69 -7.72 2.43
CA GLY A 17 -12.52 -8.33 3.72
C GLY A 17 -11.32 -9.28 3.82
N PHE A 18 -11.35 -10.20 4.78
CA PHE A 18 -10.23 -11.08 5.12
C PHE A 18 -10.69 -12.53 5.25
N GLN A 19 -9.93 -13.43 4.67
CA GLN A 19 -10.16 -14.87 4.76
C GLN A 19 -9.14 -15.58 5.66
N ARG A 20 -7.84 -15.46 5.34
CA ARG A 20 -6.74 -16.10 6.06
C ARG A 20 -5.40 -15.47 5.74
N ASP A 21 -4.42 -15.79 6.55
CA ASP A 21 -3.03 -15.53 6.26
C ASP A 21 -2.48 -16.59 5.27
N LEU A 22 -1.46 -16.19 4.52
CA LEU A 22 -0.66 -17.10 3.71
C LEU A 22 0.50 -17.63 4.56
N THR A 23 0.85 -18.90 4.35
CA THR A 23 2.08 -19.47 4.90
C THR A 23 3.31 -18.90 4.18
N CYS A 24 4.49 -19.00 4.80
CA CYS A 24 5.76 -18.65 4.17
C CYS A 24 5.94 -19.39 2.83
N ALA A 25 5.61 -20.67 2.77
CA ALA A 25 5.69 -21.47 1.54
C ALA A 25 4.77 -20.94 0.42
N GLU A 26 3.55 -20.47 0.75
CA GLU A 26 2.64 -19.88 -0.22
C GLU A 26 3.14 -18.51 -0.71
N ILE A 27 3.79 -17.72 0.15
CA ILE A 27 4.35 -16.43 -0.23
C ILE A 27 5.54 -16.63 -1.17
N ILE A 28 6.51 -17.44 -0.77
CA ILE A 28 7.72 -17.68 -1.57
C ILE A 28 7.43 -18.49 -2.84
N GLY A 29 6.43 -19.36 -2.79
CA GLY A 29 5.94 -20.13 -3.94
C GLY A 29 5.48 -19.27 -5.09
N GLN A 30 4.93 -18.07 -4.85
CA GLN A 30 4.58 -17.11 -5.90
C GLN A 30 5.82 -16.60 -6.62
N VAL A 31 6.92 -16.32 -5.89
CA VAL A 31 8.19 -15.89 -6.48
C VAL A 31 8.78 -17.02 -7.33
N TRP A 32 8.73 -18.25 -6.82
CA TRP A 32 9.18 -19.44 -7.55
C TRP A 32 8.38 -19.63 -8.85
N LEU A 33 7.06 -19.62 -8.76
CA LEU A 33 6.18 -19.83 -9.89
C LEU A 33 6.37 -18.73 -10.96
N ALA A 34 6.42 -17.46 -10.53
CA ALA A 34 6.65 -16.33 -11.43
C ALA A 34 8.00 -16.46 -12.15
N ASN A 35 9.07 -16.81 -11.43
CA ASN A 35 10.38 -16.98 -12.03
C ASN A 35 10.38 -18.12 -13.07
N ARG A 36 9.78 -19.26 -12.72
CA ARG A 36 9.65 -20.43 -13.62
C ARG A 36 8.81 -20.12 -14.86
N SER A 37 7.69 -19.46 -14.70
CA SER A 37 6.82 -19.08 -15.82
C SER A 37 7.50 -18.10 -16.78
N LEU A 38 8.17 -17.09 -16.25
CA LEU A 38 8.87 -16.09 -17.06
C LEU A 38 10.09 -16.66 -17.80
N THR A 39 10.70 -17.70 -17.25
CA THR A 39 11.80 -18.44 -17.91
C THR A 39 11.33 -19.62 -18.75
N LYS A 40 10.02 -19.75 -19.00
CA LYS A 40 9.41 -20.88 -19.73
C LYS A 40 9.85 -22.25 -19.19
N PHE A 41 10.05 -22.34 -17.89
CA PHE A 41 10.53 -23.53 -17.18
C PHE A 41 11.91 -24.07 -17.66
N ASP A 42 12.71 -23.24 -18.36
CA ASP A 42 14.09 -23.61 -18.69
C ASP A 42 14.98 -23.60 -17.43
N PRO A 43 15.59 -24.76 -17.06
CA PRO A 43 16.42 -24.84 -15.89
C PRO A 43 17.75 -24.06 -15.99
N ASN A 44 18.18 -23.75 -17.22
CA ASN A 44 19.43 -23.00 -17.49
C ASN A 44 19.19 -21.49 -17.63
N ALA A 45 17.93 -21.04 -17.62
CA ALA A 45 17.62 -19.64 -17.77
C ALA A 45 18.09 -18.82 -16.57
N LYS A 46 18.60 -17.61 -16.84
CA LYS A 46 18.90 -16.67 -15.77
C LYS A 46 17.60 -16.28 -15.04
N ARG A 47 17.72 -16.00 -13.72
CA ARG A 47 16.61 -15.54 -12.90
C ARG A 47 15.91 -14.32 -13.54
N ALA A 48 14.61 -14.46 -13.82
CA ALA A 48 13.78 -13.40 -14.40
C ALA A 48 13.26 -12.41 -13.34
N VAL A 49 12.90 -12.92 -12.15
CA VAL A 49 12.45 -12.09 -11.03
C VAL A 49 13.66 -11.44 -10.36
N THR A 50 13.76 -10.13 -10.47
CA THR A 50 14.89 -9.34 -9.93
C THR A 50 14.54 -8.55 -8.69
N ASN A 51 13.25 -8.29 -8.45
CA ASN A 51 12.75 -7.52 -7.32
C ASN A 51 11.50 -8.20 -6.76
N VAL A 52 11.36 -8.19 -5.44
CA VAL A 52 10.15 -8.64 -4.74
C VAL A 52 9.62 -7.50 -3.90
N VAL A 53 8.34 -7.20 -4.05
CA VAL A 53 7.64 -6.21 -3.22
C VAL A 53 6.43 -6.87 -2.58
N MET A 54 6.36 -6.87 -1.26
CA MET A 54 5.19 -7.34 -0.52
C MET A 54 4.18 -6.18 -0.45
N MET A 55 3.53 -5.93 -1.59
CA MET A 55 2.58 -4.84 -1.81
C MET A 55 1.36 -5.36 -2.55
N GLY A 56 0.21 -4.74 -2.32
CA GLY A 56 -1.01 -4.96 -3.09
C GLY A 56 -2.11 -5.66 -2.33
N MET A 57 -1.91 -6.82 -1.74
CA MET A 57 -2.97 -7.55 -1.05
C MET A 57 -2.58 -7.92 0.38
N GLY A 58 -3.32 -7.37 1.34
CA GLY A 58 -3.12 -7.63 2.77
C GLY A 58 -2.10 -6.73 3.45
N GLU A 59 -1.98 -6.90 4.77
CA GLU A 59 -0.98 -6.23 5.60
C GLU A 59 0.07 -7.27 6.05
N PRO A 60 1.30 -7.21 5.53
CA PRO A 60 2.32 -8.21 5.83
C PRO A 60 2.64 -8.33 7.31
N LEU A 61 2.65 -7.22 8.03
CA LEU A 61 3.01 -7.22 9.47
C LEU A 61 1.90 -7.77 10.39
N LEU A 62 0.70 -8.05 9.87
CA LEU A 62 -0.31 -8.84 10.57
C LEU A 62 -0.20 -10.35 10.31
N ASN A 63 0.68 -10.74 9.36
CA ASN A 63 1.14 -12.09 9.13
C ASN A 63 2.66 -12.17 9.34
N PHE A 64 3.12 -11.69 10.49
CA PHE A 64 4.49 -11.30 10.75
C PHE A 64 5.51 -12.40 10.43
N ASP A 65 5.42 -13.54 11.11
CA ASP A 65 6.45 -14.60 11.02
C ASP A 65 6.58 -15.10 9.56
N ASN A 66 5.47 -15.44 8.91
CA ASN A 66 5.47 -15.90 7.52
C ASN A 66 5.99 -14.84 6.53
N ALA A 67 5.67 -13.56 6.75
CA ALA A 67 6.12 -12.48 5.88
C ALA A 67 7.63 -12.20 6.05
N ILE A 68 8.13 -12.21 7.28
CA ILE A 68 9.56 -12.01 7.57
C ILE A 68 10.38 -13.18 7.06
N ASP A 69 9.95 -14.41 7.29
CA ASP A 69 10.63 -15.61 6.80
C ASP A 69 10.71 -15.61 5.27
N ALA A 70 9.60 -15.29 4.57
CA ALA A 70 9.60 -15.21 3.12
C ALA A 70 10.48 -14.05 2.59
N ALA A 71 10.55 -12.92 3.29
CA ALA A 71 11.44 -11.82 2.96
C ALA A 71 12.90 -12.23 3.12
N ASN A 72 13.25 -12.88 4.23
CA ASN A 72 14.59 -13.35 4.52
C ASN A 72 15.03 -14.45 3.52
N LEU A 73 14.17 -15.42 3.21
CA LEU A 73 14.44 -16.42 2.15
C LEU A 73 14.66 -15.78 0.78
N SER A 74 13.96 -14.68 0.49
CA SER A 74 14.19 -13.95 -0.76
C SER A 74 15.58 -13.31 -0.82
N MET A 75 16.17 -12.97 0.32
CA MET A 75 17.47 -12.32 0.45
C MET A 75 18.62 -13.31 0.73
N ASP A 76 18.31 -14.51 1.18
CA ASP A 76 19.28 -15.53 1.56
C ASP A 76 20.08 -16.01 0.35
N ASP A 77 21.41 -16.04 0.46
CA ASP A 77 22.33 -16.43 -0.62
C ASP A 77 22.18 -17.90 -1.01
N CYS A 78 21.76 -18.75 -0.08
CA CYS A 78 21.47 -20.17 -0.33
C CYS A 78 20.09 -20.41 -0.94
N ALA A 79 19.25 -19.34 -1.08
CA ALA A 79 17.92 -19.43 -1.67
C ALA A 79 17.82 -18.54 -2.94
N TYR A 80 17.22 -17.35 -2.81
CA TYR A 80 17.02 -16.46 -3.99
C TYR A 80 18.15 -15.45 -4.17
N GLY A 81 18.96 -15.13 -3.17
CA GLY A 81 20.09 -14.22 -3.24
C GLY A 81 19.74 -12.82 -3.75
N LEU A 82 18.55 -12.34 -3.43
CA LEU A 82 18.17 -10.97 -3.80
C LEU A 82 18.83 -9.97 -2.85
N SER A 83 19.39 -8.91 -3.41
CA SER A 83 19.92 -7.82 -2.60
C SER A 83 18.82 -7.25 -1.68
N LYS A 84 19.17 -6.88 -0.46
CA LYS A 84 18.29 -6.24 0.54
C LYS A 84 17.55 -5.02 0.00
N ARG A 85 18.09 -4.33 -1.02
CA ARG A 85 17.46 -3.20 -1.71
C ARG A 85 16.42 -3.62 -2.76
N ARG A 86 16.36 -4.90 -3.09
CA ARG A 86 15.45 -5.47 -4.08
C ARG A 86 14.29 -6.25 -3.46
N VAL A 87 14.27 -6.38 -2.14
CA VAL A 87 13.14 -6.93 -1.39
C VAL A 87 12.56 -5.82 -0.53
N THR A 88 11.29 -5.51 -0.73
CA THR A 88 10.59 -4.43 -0.02
C THR A 88 9.36 -4.97 0.67
N LEU A 89 9.25 -4.72 1.97
CA LEU A 89 8.06 -4.96 2.75
C LEU A 89 7.32 -3.62 2.94
N SER A 90 6.05 -3.60 2.56
CA SER A 90 5.18 -2.44 2.76
C SER A 90 4.25 -2.67 3.94
N THR A 91 4.02 -1.63 4.74
CA THR A 91 3.07 -1.68 5.87
C THR A 91 2.26 -0.40 5.97
N SER A 92 1.03 -0.53 6.44
CA SER A 92 0.18 0.60 6.81
C SER A 92 0.52 1.17 8.21
N GLY A 93 1.50 0.57 8.91
CA GLY A 93 1.98 1.06 10.19
C GLY A 93 1.51 0.23 11.40
N VAL A 94 1.71 -1.08 11.37
CA VAL A 94 1.55 -1.97 12.53
C VAL A 94 2.76 -1.80 13.46
N VAL A 95 2.78 -0.71 14.23
CA VAL A 95 3.95 -0.27 15.01
C VAL A 95 4.56 -1.35 15.91
N PRO A 96 3.82 -2.16 16.67
CA PRO A 96 4.43 -3.22 17.48
C PRO A 96 5.18 -4.26 16.64
N ALA A 97 4.69 -4.57 15.46
CA ALA A 97 5.33 -5.49 14.54
C ALA A 97 6.57 -4.86 13.87
N MET A 98 6.53 -3.55 13.55
CA MET A 98 7.71 -2.82 13.08
C MET A 98 8.85 -2.87 14.09
N LYS A 99 8.56 -2.72 15.38
CA LYS A 99 9.55 -2.86 16.46
C LYS A 99 10.16 -4.26 16.51
N LYS A 100 9.37 -5.31 16.26
CA LYS A 100 9.86 -6.71 16.21
C LYS A 100 10.77 -6.96 15.01
N MET A 101 10.69 -6.21 13.91
CA MET A 101 11.59 -6.38 12.76
C MET A 101 13.04 -6.11 13.09
N ILE A 102 13.33 -5.28 14.10
CA ILE A 102 14.68 -4.87 14.49
C ILE A 102 15.51 -6.10 14.86
N GLY A 103 16.63 -6.31 14.17
CA GLY A 103 17.51 -7.46 14.36
C GLY A 103 17.03 -8.77 13.74
N LEU A 104 15.81 -8.84 13.21
CA LEU A 104 15.28 -10.06 12.56
C LEU A 104 15.40 -10.01 11.04
N THR A 105 15.42 -8.82 10.44
CA THR A 105 15.49 -8.66 8.99
C THR A 105 16.08 -7.31 8.62
N ASP A 106 16.75 -7.27 7.46
CA ASP A 106 17.24 -6.04 6.84
C ASP A 106 16.45 -5.66 5.58
N VAL A 107 15.21 -6.09 5.46
CA VAL A 107 14.36 -5.81 4.30
C VAL A 107 14.17 -4.31 4.08
N SER A 108 14.01 -3.86 2.83
CA SER A 108 13.65 -2.46 2.57
C SER A 108 12.23 -2.19 3.05
N LEU A 109 12.05 -1.05 3.74
CA LEU A 109 10.76 -0.66 4.29
C LEU A 109 10.06 0.33 3.37
N ALA A 110 8.78 0.08 3.09
CA ALA A 110 7.84 1.04 2.54
C ALA A 110 6.70 1.26 3.53
N VAL A 111 6.24 2.50 3.68
CA VAL A 111 5.16 2.84 4.60
C VAL A 111 4.06 3.58 3.89
N SER A 112 2.87 3.02 3.96
CA SER A 112 1.63 3.58 3.45
C SER A 112 1.15 4.71 4.38
N LEU A 113 1.55 5.96 4.07
CA LEU A 113 1.20 7.15 4.86
C LEU A 113 -0.14 7.75 4.43
N HIS A 114 -0.26 8.11 3.16
CA HIS A 114 -1.46 8.57 2.43
C HIS A 114 -2.11 9.87 2.93
N ALA A 115 -1.69 10.43 4.06
CA ALA A 115 -2.10 11.74 4.56
C ALA A 115 -0.99 12.36 5.41
N ALA A 116 -0.99 13.68 5.54
CA ALA A 116 -0.02 14.44 6.32
C ALA A 116 -0.51 14.76 7.74
N ASN A 117 -1.82 14.59 8.03
CA ASN A 117 -2.40 14.80 9.35
C ASN A 117 -3.21 13.58 9.82
N ASN A 118 -3.45 13.52 11.13
CA ASN A 118 -4.12 12.38 11.75
C ASN A 118 -5.60 12.32 11.41
N GLU A 119 -6.27 13.46 11.24
CA GLU A 119 -7.69 13.55 10.94
C GLU A 119 -7.97 12.82 9.63
N LEU A 120 -7.32 13.22 8.56
CA LEU A 120 -7.47 12.61 7.25
C LEU A 120 -6.93 11.17 7.23
N ARG A 121 -5.80 10.92 7.91
CA ARG A 121 -5.24 9.55 7.96
C ARG A 121 -6.15 8.59 8.72
N ASN A 122 -6.89 9.03 9.72
CA ASN A 122 -7.89 8.20 10.43
C ASN A 122 -9.03 7.74 9.53
N GLU A 123 -9.37 8.53 8.51
CA GLU A 123 -10.40 8.21 7.53
C GLU A 123 -9.86 7.29 6.43
N LEU A 124 -8.69 7.60 5.88
CA LEU A 124 -8.09 6.86 4.79
C LEU A 124 -7.49 5.52 5.24
N VAL A 125 -6.81 5.52 6.39
CA VAL A 125 -6.03 4.38 6.92
C VAL A 125 -6.37 4.18 8.40
N PRO A 126 -7.47 3.49 8.74
CA PRO A 126 -8.03 3.46 10.09
C PRO A 126 -7.12 2.95 11.21
N ILE A 127 -6.04 2.22 10.89
CA ILE A 127 -5.03 1.80 11.87
C ILE A 127 -4.33 3.01 12.53
N ASN A 128 -4.39 4.19 11.90
CA ASN A 128 -3.86 5.44 12.46
C ASN A 128 -4.50 5.81 13.81
N LYS A 129 -5.77 5.48 14.02
CA LYS A 129 -6.46 5.68 15.32
C LYS A 129 -5.72 4.98 16.46
N LYS A 130 -5.06 3.85 16.15
CA LYS A 130 -4.28 3.09 17.12
C LYS A 130 -2.82 3.53 17.18
N TYR A 131 -2.26 3.90 16.02
CA TYR A 131 -0.86 4.33 15.88
C TYR A 131 -0.80 5.62 15.06
N PRO A 132 -0.91 6.79 15.72
CA PRO A 132 -0.86 8.11 15.07
C PRO A 132 0.46 8.33 14.32
N ILE A 133 0.48 9.31 13.41
CA ILE A 133 1.62 9.59 12.53
C ILE A 133 2.92 9.75 13.32
N ALA A 134 2.94 10.49 14.43
CA ALA A 134 4.14 10.68 15.22
C ALA A 134 4.73 9.35 15.75
N VAL A 135 3.88 8.45 16.23
CA VAL A 135 4.28 7.12 16.71
C VAL A 135 4.79 6.24 15.57
N LEU A 136 4.18 6.37 14.39
CA LEU A 136 4.61 5.66 13.18
C LEU A 136 5.98 6.16 12.70
N LEU A 137 6.21 7.47 12.67
CA LEU A 137 7.49 8.05 12.24
C LEU A 137 8.64 7.68 13.21
N GLU A 138 8.35 7.63 14.51
CA GLU A 138 9.31 7.12 15.50
C GLU A 138 9.67 5.65 15.24
N ALA A 139 8.68 4.81 14.94
CA ALA A 139 8.93 3.40 14.62
C ALA A 139 9.73 3.23 13.32
N ILE A 140 9.47 4.05 12.31
CA ILE A 140 10.27 4.10 11.08
C ILE A 140 11.72 4.45 11.41
N LYS A 141 11.94 5.52 12.16
CA LYS A 141 13.29 5.97 12.56
C LYS A 141 14.05 4.85 13.29
N ASN A 142 13.43 4.23 14.29
CA ASN A 142 14.04 3.16 15.07
C ASN A 142 14.43 1.96 14.19
N TYR A 143 13.59 1.56 13.25
CA TYR A 143 13.92 0.51 12.31
C TYR A 143 15.06 0.92 11.36
N MET A 144 14.99 2.10 10.76
CA MET A 144 16.03 2.57 9.84
C MET A 144 17.37 2.73 10.54
N ASP A 145 17.40 3.21 11.79
CA ASP A 145 18.62 3.35 12.62
C ASP A 145 19.21 1.98 13.02
N SER A 146 18.43 0.93 13.04
CA SER A 146 18.92 -0.44 13.32
C SER A 146 19.61 -1.10 12.13
N LEU A 147 19.42 -0.58 10.91
CA LEU A 147 19.98 -1.19 9.72
C LEU A 147 21.50 -0.92 9.61
N PRO A 148 22.30 -1.92 9.16
CA PRO A 148 23.74 -1.76 9.00
C PRO A 148 24.15 -0.68 7.98
N ASP A 149 23.38 -0.55 6.87
CA ASP A 149 23.65 0.47 5.84
C ASP A 149 22.86 1.74 6.12
N ARG A 150 23.53 2.73 6.72
CA ARG A 150 22.97 4.04 7.06
C ARG A 150 22.53 4.90 5.87
N ARG A 151 22.88 4.53 4.65
CA ARG A 151 22.46 5.25 3.42
C ARG A 151 21.07 4.79 2.95
N ARG A 152 20.49 3.81 3.59
CA ARG A 152 19.15 3.34 3.27
C ARG A 152 18.12 4.31 3.80
N VAL A 153 17.07 4.54 3.01
CA VAL A 153 15.96 5.43 3.37
C VAL A 153 14.64 4.67 3.22
N VAL A 154 13.66 5.03 4.02
CA VAL A 154 12.31 4.49 3.89
C VAL A 154 11.63 5.00 2.62
N THR A 155 10.74 4.21 2.04
CA THR A 155 9.83 4.68 0.98
C THR A 155 8.50 5.07 1.62
N ILE A 156 8.08 6.31 1.45
CA ILE A 156 6.75 6.77 1.84
C ILE A 156 5.81 6.61 0.64
N GLU A 157 4.82 5.76 0.77
CA GLU A 157 3.76 5.58 -0.23
C GLU A 157 2.63 6.56 0.04
N TYR A 158 2.26 7.33 -0.98
CA TYR A 158 1.20 8.34 -0.90
C TYR A 158 0.22 8.19 -2.06
N THR A 159 -0.92 7.57 -1.80
CA THR A 159 -2.02 7.49 -2.77
C THR A 159 -2.66 8.87 -2.90
N LEU A 160 -2.53 9.48 -4.06
CA LEU A 160 -3.04 10.81 -4.35
C LEU A 160 -4.47 10.72 -4.88
N ILE A 161 -5.42 11.35 -4.19
CA ILE A 161 -6.88 11.26 -4.42
C ILE A 161 -7.41 12.66 -4.70
N ASP A 162 -8.10 12.83 -5.83
CA ASP A 162 -8.67 14.11 -6.27
C ASP A 162 -9.60 14.72 -5.22
N GLY A 163 -9.32 15.98 -4.85
CA GLY A 163 -10.10 16.74 -3.89
C GLY A 163 -10.06 16.24 -2.44
N VAL A 164 -9.20 15.26 -2.12
CA VAL A 164 -9.09 14.67 -0.77
C VAL A 164 -7.76 14.99 -0.12
N ASN A 165 -6.64 14.60 -0.76
CA ASN A 165 -5.30 14.75 -0.20
C ASN A 165 -4.29 15.31 -1.21
N ASP A 166 -4.75 15.98 -2.26
CA ASP A 166 -3.95 16.41 -3.41
C ASP A 166 -3.71 17.92 -3.48
N SER A 167 -4.09 18.69 -2.45
CA SER A 167 -3.91 20.15 -2.43
C SER A 167 -2.44 20.55 -2.23
N ASP A 168 -2.12 21.79 -2.60
CA ASP A 168 -0.79 22.37 -2.38
C ASP A 168 -0.45 22.46 -0.89
N ASP A 169 -1.45 22.74 -0.05
CA ASP A 169 -1.25 22.86 1.39
C ASP A 169 -0.95 21.50 2.03
N GLN A 170 -1.62 20.44 1.55
CA GLN A 170 -1.31 19.07 1.98
C GLN A 170 0.08 18.62 1.53
N ALA A 171 0.56 19.07 0.36
CA ALA A 171 1.96 18.83 -0.03
C ALA A 171 2.94 19.53 0.90
N ARG A 172 2.66 20.78 1.33
CA ARG A 172 3.49 21.51 2.30
C ARG A 172 3.43 20.87 3.69
N GLU A 173 2.26 20.48 4.13
CA GLU A 173 2.07 19.76 5.40
C GLU A 173 2.87 18.44 5.42
N LEU A 174 2.87 17.71 4.29
CA LEU A 174 3.67 16.48 4.15
C LEU A 174 5.17 16.74 4.28
N ILE A 175 5.68 17.86 3.73
CA ILE A 175 7.06 18.29 3.89
C ILE A 175 7.40 18.51 5.37
N GLU A 176 6.53 19.21 6.11
CA GLU A 176 6.73 19.47 7.53
C GLU A 176 6.74 18.18 8.35
N VAL A 177 5.82 17.29 8.10
CA VAL A 177 5.69 15.99 8.79
C VAL A 177 6.90 15.09 8.54
N LEU A 178 7.48 15.12 7.34
CA LEU A 178 8.61 14.27 6.97
C LEU A 178 9.98 14.93 7.13
N ARG A 179 10.06 16.15 7.64
CA ARG A 179 11.30 16.95 7.75
C ARG A 179 12.48 16.18 8.36
N ASP A 180 12.22 15.45 9.44
CA ASP A 180 13.26 14.72 10.18
C ASP A 180 13.29 13.21 9.83
N THR A 181 12.64 12.83 8.74
CA THR A 181 12.57 11.43 8.30
C THR A 181 13.24 11.28 6.93
N PRO A 182 14.48 10.76 6.87
CA PRO A 182 15.15 10.48 5.60
C PRO A 182 14.33 9.49 4.76
N CYS A 183 13.71 9.96 3.70
CA CYS A 183 12.81 9.15 2.89
C CYS A 183 12.85 9.52 1.40
N LYS A 184 12.31 8.63 0.59
CA LYS A 184 11.85 8.91 -0.76
C LYS A 184 10.33 8.77 -0.79
N ILE A 185 9.67 9.57 -1.62
CA ILE A 185 8.21 9.59 -1.71
C ILE A 185 7.77 8.96 -3.03
N ASN A 186 6.86 8.01 -2.96
CA ASN A 186 6.25 7.38 -4.12
C ASN A 186 4.78 7.80 -4.19
N ILE A 187 4.46 8.67 -5.12
CA ILE A 187 3.09 9.11 -5.39
C ILE A 187 2.39 8.08 -6.24
N ILE A 188 1.25 7.62 -5.78
CA ILE A 188 0.40 6.66 -6.49
C ILE A 188 -0.90 7.40 -6.84
N PRO A 189 -1.09 7.89 -8.10
CA PRO A 189 -2.38 8.42 -8.50
C PRO A 189 -3.45 7.36 -8.26
N PHE A 190 -4.53 7.74 -7.57
CA PHE A 190 -5.61 6.82 -7.24
C PHE A 190 -6.20 6.20 -8.51
N ASN A 191 -6.40 4.90 -8.51
CA ASN A 191 -7.08 4.18 -9.58
C ASN A 191 -8.51 3.88 -9.13
N PRO A 192 -9.53 4.49 -9.77
CA PRO A 192 -10.92 4.25 -9.44
C PRO A 192 -11.30 2.78 -9.61
N PHE A 193 -12.13 2.28 -8.71
CA PHE A 193 -12.79 0.99 -8.81
C PHE A 193 -14.28 1.17 -8.51
N PRO A 194 -15.15 0.25 -8.96
CA PRO A 194 -16.57 0.34 -8.68
C PRO A 194 -16.82 0.60 -7.20
N GLN A 195 -17.69 1.58 -6.90
CA GLN A 195 -18.12 1.90 -5.53
C GLN A 195 -17.03 2.54 -4.63
N SER A 196 -15.88 2.94 -5.18
CA SER A 196 -14.82 3.57 -4.38
C SER A 196 -15.23 4.92 -3.77
N GLY A 197 -16.09 5.67 -4.45
CA GLY A 197 -16.48 7.03 -4.05
C GLY A 197 -15.39 8.08 -4.28
N TYR A 198 -14.20 7.69 -4.69
CA TYR A 198 -13.05 8.56 -4.93
C TYR A 198 -12.74 8.73 -6.42
N LYS A 199 -12.03 9.80 -6.75
CA LYS A 199 -11.65 10.13 -8.13
C LYS A 199 -10.13 10.15 -8.31
N LYS A 200 -9.70 9.82 -9.52
CA LYS A 200 -8.30 9.96 -9.93
C LYS A 200 -7.93 11.44 -10.05
N PRO A 201 -6.81 11.90 -9.49
CA PRO A 201 -6.35 13.27 -9.67
C PRO A 201 -5.95 13.51 -11.13
N SER A 202 -6.14 14.75 -11.60
CA SER A 202 -5.66 15.14 -12.92
C SER A 202 -4.13 15.05 -13.00
N ARG A 203 -3.60 14.82 -14.22
CA ARG A 203 -2.15 14.83 -14.47
C ARG A 203 -1.49 16.12 -13.98
N ARG A 204 -2.10 17.27 -14.29
CA ARG A 204 -1.62 18.59 -13.85
C ARG A 204 -1.55 18.71 -12.33
N ARG A 205 -2.54 18.18 -11.61
CA ARG A 205 -2.56 18.18 -10.14
C ARG A 205 -1.45 17.28 -9.58
N THR A 206 -1.30 16.09 -10.14
CA THR A 206 -0.23 15.15 -9.75
C THR A 206 1.17 15.74 -9.97
N GLU A 207 1.41 16.35 -11.13
CA GLU A 207 2.70 17.01 -11.45
C GLU A 207 2.96 18.20 -10.52
N ARG A 208 1.93 18.98 -10.17
CA ARG A 208 2.06 20.11 -9.26
C ARG A 208 2.40 19.65 -7.85
N PHE A 209 1.71 18.65 -7.32
CA PHE A 209 2.00 18.05 -6.01
C PHE A 209 3.43 17.49 -5.96
N GLN A 210 3.85 16.73 -6.99
CA GLN A 210 5.20 16.22 -7.14
C GLN A 210 6.25 17.35 -7.12
N ASN A 211 6.01 18.43 -7.89
CA ASN A 211 6.95 19.54 -8.00
C ASN A 211 7.15 20.29 -6.67
N ILE A 212 6.11 20.41 -5.84
CA ILE A 212 6.23 21.02 -4.51
C ILE A 212 7.18 20.19 -3.64
N LEU A 213 7.00 18.87 -3.59
CA LEU A 213 7.86 17.96 -2.83
C LEU A 213 9.29 17.92 -3.38
N PHE A 214 9.44 17.90 -4.70
CA PHE A 214 10.76 17.90 -5.35
C PHE A 214 11.56 19.18 -5.05
N LYS A 215 10.90 20.34 -5.09
CA LYS A 215 11.53 21.63 -4.74
C LYS A 215 11.95 21.70 -3.27
N ALA A 216 11.31 20.94 -2.40
CA ALA A 216 11.70 20.80 -0.99
C ALA A 216 12.86 19.80 -0.79
N GLY A 217 13.43 19.22 -1.86
CA GLY A 217 14.61 18.35 -1.81
C GLY A 217 14.31 16.85 -1.69
N TYR A 218 13.04 16.42 -1.76
CA TYR A 218 12.71 14.99 -1.72
C TYR A 218 12.94 14.32 -3.07
N ILE A 219 13.36 13.06 -3.04
CA ILE A 219 13.30 12.17 -4.21
C ILE A 219 11.85 11.72 -4.35
N VAL A 220 11.19 12.15 -5.41
CA VAL A 220 9.77 11.87 -5.65
C VAL A 220 9.56 11.12 -6.95
N THR A 221 8.95 9.95 -6.86
CA THR A 221 8.53 9.17 -8.02
C THR A 221 7.01 9.18 -8.14
N VAL A 222 6.50 9.22 -9.36
CA VAL A 222 5.07 9.01 -9.64
C VAL A 222 4.93 7.65 -10.27
N ARG A 223 4.14 6.79 -9.65
CA ARG A 223 3.91 5.44 -10.16
C ARG A 223 3.04 5.51 -11.42
N THR A 224 3.58 4.99 -12.52
CA THR A 224 2.77 4.74 -13.71
C THR A 224 1.96 3.46 -13.49
N THR A 225 0.66 3.55 -13.65
CA THR A 225 -0.23 2.40 -13.57
C THR A 225 0.13 1.41 -14.68
N ARG A 226 0.26 0.14 -14.31
CA ARG A 226 0.45 -0.96 -15.26
C ARG A 226 -0.62 -2.00 -14.95
N GLY A 227 -1.22 -2.58 -16.01
CA GLY A 227 -2.28 -3.57 -15.86
C GLY A 227 -3.63 -2.97 -15.50
N ASP A 228 -3.94 -1.75 -15.99
CA ASP A 228 -5.28 -1.15 -15.86
C ASP A 228 -6.35 -2.02 -16.52
N ASP A 229 -5.96 -2.75 -17.54
CA ASP A 229 -6.79 -3.69 -18.32
C ASP A 229 -7.15 -4.98 -17.55
N ILE A 230 -6.39 -5.28 -16.47
CA ILE A 230 -6.58 -6.49 -15.65
C ILE A 230 -6.74 -6.18 -14.16
N ASP A 231 -7.13 -4.95 -13.79
CA ASP A 231 -7.29 -4.50 -12.40
C ASP A 231 -6.09 -4.81 -11.48
N ALA A 232 -4.88 -4.85 -12.04
CA ALA A 232 -3.65 -5.20 -11.33
C ALA A 232 -2.96 -3.98 -10.67
N ALA A 233 -3.58 -2.80 -10.70
CA ALA A 233 -3.03 -1.62 -10.07
C ALA A 233 -3.07 -1.71 -8.53
N CYS A 234 -2.17 -0.98 -7.87
CA CYS A 234 -2.11 -0.94 -6.41
C CYS A 234 -3.45 -0.47 -5.82
N GLY A 235 -3.99 -1.22 -4.88
CA GLY A 235 -5.30 -0.97 -4.28
C GLY A 235 -6.50 -1.51 -5.06
N GLN A 236 -6.29 -2.09 -6.27
CA GLN A 236 -7.35 -2.67 -7.09
C GLN A 236 -7.35 -4.21 -7.11
N LEU A 237 -6.28 -4.85 -6.60
CA LEU A 237 -6.17 -6.31 -6.62
C LEU A 237 -7.38 -6.96 -5.97
N VAL A 238 -8.09 -7.75 -6.77
CA VAL A 238 -9.31 -8.46 -6.41
C VAL A 238 -9.03 -9.95 -6.51
N GLY A 239 -9.38 -10.72 -5.49
CA GLY A 239 -9.27 -12.18 -5.47
C GLY A 239 -10.59 -12.82 -5.09
N GLN A 240 -10.67 -14.15 -5.23
CA GLN A 240 -11.78 -14.91 -4.66
C GLN A 240 -11.58 -15.02 -3.15
N VAL A 241 -12.24 -14.13 -2.39
CA VAL A 241 -12.13 -14.06 -0.93
C VAL A 241 -13.42 -14.52 -0.29
N LYS A 242 -13.35 -15.57 0.56
CA LYS A 242 -14.45 -15.89 1.48
C LYS A 242 -14.30 -14.99 2.71
N ASP A 243 -14.99 -13.86 2.69
CA ASP A 243 -14.87 -12.85 3.74
C ASP A 243 -15.41 -13.35 5.08
N LYS A 244 -14.51 -13.56 6.06
CA LYS A 244 -14.85 -13.91 7.44
C LYS A 244 -15.26 -12.71 8.30
N THR A 245 -15.03 -11.48 7.80
CA THR A 245 -15.28 -10.25 8.54
C THR A 245 -16.66 -9.65 8.26
N LYS A 246 -17.40 -10.19 7.28
CA LYS A 246 -18.66 -9.65 6.76
C LYS A 246 -18.55 -8.20 6.27
N ARG A 247 -17.34 -7.76 5.92
CA ARG A 247 -17.06 -6.39 5.48
C ARG A 247 -17.59 -6.15 4.07
N ASN A 248 -17.41 -7.13 3.19
CA ASN A 248 -17.92 -7.06 1.84
C ASN A 248 -19.46 -6.92 1.83
N GLU A 249 -20.17 -7.71 2.63
CA GLU A 249 -21.64 -7.61 2.75
C GLU A 249 -22.07 -6.21 3.21
N ARG A 250 -21.45 -5.68 4.27
CA ARG A 250 -21.72 -4.34 4.78
C ARG A 250 -21.42 -3.23 3.76
N TYR A 251 -20.37 -3.40 2.98
CA TYR A 251 -20.01 -2.46 1.93
C TYR A 251 -21.03 -2.47 0.80
N GLN A 252 -21.47 -3.63 0.36
CA GLN A 252 -22.51 -3.80 -0.67
C GLN A 252 -23.87 -3.24 -0.22
N GLN A 253 -24.27 -3.48 1.04
CA GLN A 253 -25.50 -2.94 1.62
C GLN A 253 -25.49 -1.40 1.61
N LYS A 254 -24.44 -0.80 2.15
CA LYS A 254 -24.29 0.66 2.17
C LYS A 254 -24.33 1.29 0.77
N TYR A 255 -23.77 0.60 -0.22
CA TYR A 255 -23.79 1.06 -1.60
C TYR A 255 -25.20 0.97 -2.23
N SER A 256 -25.94 -0.09 -1.95
CA SER A 256 -27.30 -0.27 -2.44
C SER A 256 -28.28 0.73 -1.81
N GLU A 257 -28.08 1.08 -0.54
CA GLU A 257 -28.86 2.14 0.14
C GLU A 257 -28.59 3.52 -0.49
N ASN A 258 -27.34 3.90 -0.68
CA ASN A 258 -26.97 5.17 -1.30
C ASN A 258 -27.49 5.31 -2.75
N ASN A 259 -27.57 4.20 -3.51
CA ASN A 259 -28.14 4.23 -4.86
C ASN A 259 -29.67 4.36 -4.85
N LYS A 260 -30.36 3.75 -3.89
CA LYS A 260 -31.81 3.92 -3.75
C LYS A 260 -32.18 5.37 -3.42
N ASP A 261 -31.42 6.02 -2.54
CA ASP A 261 -31.59 7.42 -2.20
C ASP A 261 -31.35 8.33 -3.42
N ALA A 262 -30.31 8.03 -4.22
CA ALA A 262 -30.03 8.76 -5.45
C ALA A 262 -31.14 8.59 -6.51
N GLU A 263 -31.70 7.39 -6.69
CA GLU A 263 -32.84 7.14 -7.59
C GLU A 263 -34.13 7.81 -7.09
N GLN A 264 -34.37 7.87 -5.78
CA GLN A 264 -35.51 8.59 -5.22
C GLN A 264 -35.42 10.12 -5.46
N VAL A 265 -34.22 10.70 -5.28
CA VAL A 265 -33.99 12.11 -5.56
C VAL A 265 -34.22 12.44 -7.04
N VAL A 266 -33.75 11.58 -7.97
CA VAL A 266 -33.96 11.75 -9.40
C VAL A 266 -35.47 11.65 -9.77
N ARG A 267 -36.20 10.72 -9.16
CA ARG A 267 -37.68 10.63 -9.35
C ARG A 267 -38.44 11.82 -8.80
N PHE A 268 -37.98 12.40 -7.68
CA PHE A 268 -38.60 13.60 -7.10
C PHE A 268 -38.39 14.82 -7.98
N VAL A 269 -37.21 14.99 -8.59
CA VAL A 269 -36.89 16.10 -9.49
C VAL A 269 -37.63 15.98 -10.84
N SER A 270 -37.79 14.77 -11.37
CA SER A 270 -38.51 14.52 -12.62
C SER A 270 -40.04 14.57 -12.47
N ALA A 271 -40.58 14.50 -11.26
CA ALA A 271 -42.03 14.63 -11.00
C ALA A 271 -42.48 16.09 -10.79
N GLN A 272 -41.54 17.03 -10.76
CA GLN A 272 -41.81 18.46 -10.63
C GLN A 272 -41.61 19.28 -11.95
N GLN A 273 -41.29 18.56 -13.03
CA GLN A 273 -41.30 19.10 -14.43
C GLN A 273 -42.55 18.61 -15.18
#